data_30d0e76f76e888ae1d45dfb582a34bc0
#
_entry.id   30d0e76f76e888ae1d45dfb582a34bc0
#
_cell.length_a   1.000
_cell.length_b   1.000
_cell.length_c   1.000
_cell.angle_alpha   90.00
_cell.angle_beta   90.00
_cell.angle_gamma   90.00
#
_symmetry.space_group_name_H-M   'P 1'
#
loop_
_entity.id
_entity.type
_entity.pdbx_description
1 polymer ?
#
loop_
_entity_poly.entity_id
_entity_poly.type
_entity_poly.pdbx_seq_one_letter_code
_entity_poly.pdbx_strand_id
1 'polypeptide(L)'
;VIVFHVKDRSAETIEQTFYHEANKYLLYLIQQERGFLDEHICKNNGKPLPRIHIKYMTSRWGSCTPAKSNISISSRLIHFPHACFSYVLLHEYAHILVANHSKDFYAVVKTYMPDYKKYSDYLNH
;
A
#
# COMPACT_ATOMS: atom_id res chain seq x y z
N VAL A 1 -11.73 1.86 19.06
CA VAL A 1 -12.69 0.75 19.16
C VAL A 1 -13.81 0.93 18.14
N ILE A 2 -14.05 -0.12 17.41
CA ILE A 2 -15.13 -0.13 16.43
C ILE A 2 -16.36 -0.71 17.09
N VAL A 3 -17.45 0.04 17.06
CA VAL A 3 -18.72 -0.40 17.65
C VAL A 3 -19.64 -0.85 16.52
N PHE A 4 -20.14 -2.07 16.64
CA PHE A 4 -21.00 -2.65 15.63
C PHE A 4 -22.46 -2.58 16.10
N HIS A 5 -23.27 -1.89 15.31
CA HIS A 5 -24.71 -1.79 15.54
C HIS A 5 -25.46 -2.40 14.35
N VAL A 6 -25.25 -3.68 14.16
CA VAL A 6 -25.82 -4.37 13.00
C VAL A 6 -26.99 -5.22 13.45
N LYS A 7 -28.07 -5.17 12.70
CA LYS A 7 -29.25 -6.01 12.94
C LYS A 7 -28.95 -7.44 12.56
N ASP A 8 -28.24 -7.60 11.45
CA ASP A 8 -27.73 -8.87 11.01
C ASP A 8 -26.34 -9.06 11.65
N ARG A 9 -26.20 -10.11 12.41
CA ARG A 9 -24.98 -10.40 13.17
C ARG A 9 -24.04 -11.32 12.40
N SER A 10 -24.14 -11.37 11.10
CA SER A 10 -23.25 -12.21 10.29
C SER A 10 -21.80 -11.72 10.40
N ALA A 11 -20.87 -12.66 10.38
CA ALA A 11 -19.43 -12.34 10.40
C ALA A 11 -19.06 -11.49 9.19
N GLU A 12 -19.70 -11.72 8.06
CA GLU A 12 -19.43 -10.94 6.84
C GLU A 12 -19.78 -9.47 7.03
N THR A 13 -20.93 -9.16 7.61
CA THR A 13 -21.32 -7.77 7.86
C THR A 13 -20.40 -7.08 8.84
N ILE A 14 -19.97 -7.78 9.88
CA ILE A 14 -19.04 -7.26 10.87
C ILE A 14 -17.71 -6.97 10.20
N GLU A 15 -17.22 -7.90 9.38
CA GLU A 15 -15.95 -7.73 8.66
C GLU A 15 -15.99 -6.54 7.70
N GLN A 16 -17.09 -6.37 6.96
CA GLN A 16 -17.26 -5.24 6.07
C GLN A 16 -17.20 -3.91 6.82
N THR A 17 -17.86 -3.84 7.98
CA THR A 17 -17.84 -2.64 8.81
C THR A 17 -16.42 -2.35 9.30
N PHE A 18 -15.71 -3.38 9.74
CA PHE A 18 -14.34 -3.25 10.20
C PHE A 18 -13.44 -2.67 9.10
N TYR A 19 -13.49 -3.24 7.90
CA TYR A 19 -12.63 -2.78 6.81
C TYR A 19 -13.04 -1.41 6.29
N HIS A 20 -14.30 -1.04 6.42
CA HIS A 20 -14.72 0.32 6.08
C HIS A 20 -13.99 1.34 6.97
N GLU A 21 -13.91 1.07 8.27
CA GLU A 21 -13.20 1.95 9.20
C GLU A 21 -11.68 1.86 9.00
N ALA A 22 -11.15 0.66 8.73
CA ALA A 22 -9.74 0.48 8.47
C ALA A 22 -9.30 1.28 7.24
N ASN A 23 -10.13 1.34 6.21
CA ASN A 23 -9.82 2.10 5.00
C ASN A 23 -9.60 3.58 5.29
N LYS A 24 -10.38 4.17 6.21
CA LYS A 24 -10.20 5.57 6.59
C LYS A 24 -8.82 5.80 7.19
N TYR A 25 -8.38 4.90 8.05
CA TYR A 25 -7.08 4.99 8.68
C TYR A 25 -5.95 4.82 7.65
N LEU A 26 -6.09 3.84 6.75
CA LEU A 26 -5.08 3.59 5.72
C LEU A 26 -4.98 4.76 4.74
N LEU A 27 -6.11 5.39 4.40
CA LEU A 27 -6.10 6.58 3.57
C LEU A 27 -5.36 7.73 4.27
N TYR A 28 -5.54 7.85 5.58
CA TYR A 28 -4.80 8.82 6.37
C TYR A 28 -3.29 8.57 6.26
N LEU A 29 -2.85 7.31 6.40
CA LEU A 29 -1.44 6.96 6.27
C LEU A 29 -0.89 7.30 4.88
N ILE A 30 -1.69 7.06 3.84
CA ILE A 30 -1.29 7.41 2.48
C ILE A 30 -1.03 8.91 2.39
N GLN A 31 -1.93 9.73 2.92
CA GLN A 31 -1.76 11.19 2.88
C GLN A 31 -0.52 11.64 3.64
N GLN A 32 -0.14 10.93 4.70
CA GLN A 32 1.07 11.25 5.45
C GLN A 32 2.34 10.88 4.70
N GLU A 33 2.33 9.81 3.91
CA GLU A 33 3.55 9.25 3.34
C GLU A 33 3.75 9.57 1.86
N ARG A 34 2.67 9.85 1.12
CA ARG A 34 2.79 10.00 -0.32
C ARG A 34 3.56 11.25 -0.73
N GLY A 35 3.57 12.29 0.09
CA GLY A 35 4.25 13.55 -0.27
C GLY A 35 5.72 13.34 -0.62
N PHE A 36 6.42 12.58 0.20
CA PHE A 36 7.83 12.26 -0.03
C PHE A 36 8.01 11.44 -1.32
N LEU A 37 7.19 10.41 -1.48
CA LEU A 37 7.28 9.52 -2.64
C LEU A 37 6.88 10.22 -3.94
N ASP A 38 5.85 11.07 -3.89
CA ASP A 38 5.42 11.87 -5.04
C ASP A 38 6.55 12.77 -5.51
N GLU A 39 7.27 13.38 -4.57
CA GLU A 39 8.37 14.27 -4.89
C GLU A 39 9.56 13.49 -5.46
N HIS A 40 10.03 12.48 -4.73
CA HIS A 40 11.30 11.82 -5.04
C HIS A 40 11.20 10.79 -6.16
N ILE A 41 10.07 10.11 -6.28
CA ILE A 41 9.90 9.09 -7.31
C ILE A 41 9.20 9.64 -8.55
N CYS A 42 8.12 10.39 -8.36
CA CYS A 42 7.33 10.86 -9.49
C CYS A 42 7.88 12.16 -10.08
N LYS A 43 7.90 13.24 -9.33
CA LYS A 43 8.28 14.55 -9.85
C LYS A 43 9.72 14.59 -10.34
N ASN A 44 10.64 14.01 -9.59
CA ASN A 44 12.06 13.99 -9.96
C ASN A 44 12.33 13.18 -11.22
N ASN A 45 11.41 12.34 -11.63
CA ASN A 45 11.57 11.50 -12.81
C ASN A 45 10.55 11.82 -13.90
N GLY A 46 9.87 12.94 -13.79
CA GLY A 46 8.89 13.38 -14.81
C GLY A 46 7.69 12.47 -14.95
N LYS A 47 7.30 11.80 -13.87
CA LYS A 47 6.15 10.90 -13.87
C LYS A 47 4.93 11.56 -13.23
N PRO A 48 3.73 11.26 -13.71
CA PRO A 48 2.50 11.75 -13.09
C PRO A 48 2.33 11.18 -11.68
N LEU A 49 1.67 11.92 -10.82
CA LEU A 49 1.35 11.43 -9.47
C LEU A 49 0.29 10.34 -9.57
N PRO A 50 0.45 9.25 -8.83
CA PRO A 50 -0.49 8.14 -8.94
C PRO A 50 -1.78 8.40 -8.19
N ARG A 51 -2.85 7.77 -8.66
CA ARG A 51 -4.07 7.60 -7.88
C ARG A 51 -3.89 6.36 -7.02
N ILE A 52 -4.20 6.48 -5.75
CA ILE A 52 -4.00 5.39 -4.80
C ILE A 52 -5.35 4.97 -4.22
N HIS A 53 -5.64 3.69 -4.33
CA HIS A 53 -6.90 3.09 -3.87
C HIS A 53 -6.62 2.04 -2.82
N ILE A 54 -7.52 1.96 -1.84
CA ILE A 54 -7.51 0.88 -0.85
C ILE A 54 -8.59 -0.13 -1.27
N LYS A 55 -8.18 -1.40 -1.36
CA LYS A 55 -9.10 -2.50 -1.72
C LYS A 55 -8.84 -3.68 -0.82
N TYR A 56 -9.86 -4.49 -0.57
CA TYR A 56 -9.66 -5.76 0.09
C TYR A 56 -9.08 -6.74 -0.93
N MET A 57 -7.81 -7.10 -0.78
CA MET A 57 -7.10 -7.98 -1.70
C MET A 57 -6.58 -9.19 -0.94
N THR A 58 -6.80 -10.39 -1.49
CA THR A 58 -6.43 -11.64 -0.83
C THR A 58 -5.20 -12.32 -1.44
N SER A 59 -4.87 -12.01 -2.69
CA SER A 59 -3.77 -12.67 -3.40
C SER A 59 -2.48 -11.84 -3.45
N ARG A 60 -2.55 -10.57 -3.10
CA ARG A 60 -1.37 -9.69 -3.11
C ARG A 60 -1.58 -8.54 -2.13
N TRP A 61 -0.49 -7.87 -1.77
CA TRP A 61 -0.54 -6.74 -0.83
C TRP A 61 -0.75 -5.41 -1.53
N GLY A 62 -0.41 -5.33 -2.80
CA GLY A 62 -0.62 -4.13 -3.59
C GLY A 62 -0.47 -4.44 -5.07
N SER A 63 -0.76 -3.45 -5.90
CA SER A 63 -0.57 -3.53 -7.34
C SER A 63 -0.35 -2.14 -7.91
N CYS A 64 0.31 -2.09 -9.06
CA CYS A 64 0.55 -0.84 -9.77
C CYS A 64 0.29 -1.05 -11.26
N THR A 65 -0.42 -0.10 -11.86
CA THR A 65 -0.60 -0.05 -13.32
C THR A 65 0.08 1.23 -13.80
N PRO A 66 1.37 1.18 -14.16
CA PRO A 66 2.13 2.39 -14.49
C PRO A 66 1.53 3.21 -15.62
N ALA A 67 0.99 2.54 -16.64
CA ALA A 67 0.40 3.23 -17.80
C ALA A 67 -0.77 4.14 -17.41
N LYS A 68 -1.48 3.81 -16.34
CA LYS A 68 -2.62 4.57 -15.83
C LYS A 68 -2.30 5.36 -14.58
N SER A 69 -1.08 5.25 -14.08
CA SER A 69 -0.67 5.85 -12.81
C SER A 69 -1.62 5.48 -11.66
N ASN A 70 -1.96 4.21 -11.57
CA ASN A 70 -2.84 3.68 -10.53
C ASN A 70 -2.10 2.72 -9.61
N ILE A 71 -2.30 2.90 -8.31
CA ILE A 71 -1.78 2.02 -7.27
C ILE A 71 -2.97 1.54 -6.45
N SER A 72 -3.00 0.25 -6.14
CA SER A 72 -3.96 -0.32 -5.20
C SER A 72 -3.20 -0.94 -4.03
N ILE A 73 -3.70 -0.73 -2.82
CA ILE A 73 -3.09 -1.23 -1.59
C ILE A 73 -4.14 -2.07 -0.86
N SER A 74 -3.73 -3.23 -0.35
CA SER A 74 -4.67 -4.11 0.35
C SER A 74 -5.03 -3.58 1.73
N SER A 75 -6.33 -3.53 2.01
CA SER A 75 -6.82 -3.16 3.33
C SER A 75 -6.40 -4.14 4.43
N ARG A 76 -5.99 -5.34 4.07
CA ARG A 76 -5.49 -6.34 5.03
C ARG A 76 -4.22 -5.88 5.74
N LEU A 77 -3.52 -4.88 5.21
CA LEU A 77 -2.33 -4.32 5.86
C LEU A 77 -2.65 -3.65 7.20
N ILE A 78 -3.92 -3.40 7.49
CA ILE A 78 -4.33 -2.89 8.80
C ILE A 78 -3.90 -3.82 9.95
N HIS A 79 -3.72 -5.10 9.68
CA HIS A 79 -3.34 -6.11 10.67
C HIS A 79 -1.82 -6.21 10.88
N PHE A 80 -1.03 -5.40 10.19
CA PHE A 80 0.42 -5.51 10.18
C PHE A 80 1.07 -4.25 10.72
N PRO A 81 2.35 -4.32 11.14
CA PRO A 81 3.06 -3.11 11.55
C PRO A 81 3.05 -2.05 10.46
N HIS A 82 3.02 -0.78 10.88
CA HIS A 82 2.98 0.35 9.94
C HIS A 82 4.11 0.28 8.89
N ALA A 83 5.30 -0.15 9.29
CA ALA A 83 6.41 -0.25 8.37
C ALA A 83 6.15 -1.20 7.19
N CYS A 84 5.29 -2.21 7.39
CA CYS A 84 4.88 -3.10 6.29
C CYS A 84 4.02 -2.35 5.28
N PHE A 85 3.14 -1.47 5.76
CA PHE A 85 2.35 -0.62 4.89
C PHE A 85 3.27 0.31 4.09
N SER A 86 4.20 0.95 4.77
CA SER A 86 5.17 1.85 4.12
C SER A 86 5.99 1.12 3.06
N TYR A 87 6.39 -0.11 3.34
CA TYR A 87 7.12 -0.93 2.37
C TYR A 87 6.26 -1.22 1.13
N VAL A 88 5.01 -1.64 1.32
CA VAL A 88 4.14 -1.95 0.18
C VAL A 88 3.88 -0.70 -0.66
N LEU A 89 3.63 0.42 -0.02
CA LEU A 89 3.42 1.69 -0.75
C LEU A 89 4.67 2.04 -1.59
N LEU A 90 5.85 1.96 -0.99
CA LEU A 90 7.11 2.21 -1.69
C LEU A 90 7.30 1.22 -2.84
N HIS A 91 7.01 -0.07 -2.62
CA HIS A 91 7.13 -1.11 -3.63
C HIS A 91 6.30 -0.77 -4.87
N GLU A 92 5.06 -0.33 -4.66
CA GLU A 92 4.19 0.03 -5.78
C GLU A 92 4.63 1.32 -6.47
N TYR A 93 5.12 2.31 -5.71
CA TYR A 93 5.70 3.50 -6.31
C TYR A 93 6.93 3.17 -7.17
N ALA A 94 7.75 2.22 -6.72
CA ALA A 94 8.94 1.83 -7.47
C ALA A 94 8.58 1.25 -8.84
N HIS A 95 7.43 0.61 -8.98
CA HIS A 95 6.93 0.10 -10.26
C HIS A 95 6.60 1.22 -11.26
N ILE A 96 6.42 2.43 -10.81
CA ILE A 96 6.24 3.57 -11.72
C ILE A 96 7.52 3.79 -12.53
N LEU A 97 8.69 3.48 -11.94
CA LEU A 97 9.98 3.64 -12.60
C LEU A 97 10.46 2.35 -13.27
N VAL A 98 10.24 1.20 -12.62
CA VAL A 98 10.76 -0.08 -13.09
C VAL A 98 9.67 -1.13 -13.02
N ALA A 99 9.23 -1.62 -14.18
CA ALA A 99 8.06 -2.51 -14.25
C ALA A 99 8.30 -3.89 -13.65
N ASN A 100 9.50 -4.45 -13.82
CA ASN A 100 9.80 -5.80 -13.33
C ASN A 100 10.57 -5.76 -12.01
N HIS A 101 10.61 -6.89 -11.30
CA HIS A 101 11.35 -7.03 -10.04
C HIS A 101 12.83 -7.31 -10.30
N SER A 102 13.44 -6.48 -11.12
CA SER A 102 14.85 -6.60 -11.48
C SER A 102 15.75 -6.00 -10.41
N LYS A 103 17.06 -6.08 -10.66
CA LYS A 103 18.06 -5.46 -9.81
C LYS A 103 17.83 -3.94 -9.69
N ASP A 104 17.44 -3.31 -10.81
CA ASP A 104 17.17 -1.87 -10.82
C ASP A 104 15.96 -1.51 -9.94
N PHE A 105 14.93 -2.35 -9.95
CA PHE A 105 13.76 -2.16 -9.12
C PHE A 105 14.17 -2.16 -7.63
N TYR A 106 14.92 -3.18 -7.21
CA TYR A 106 15.33 -3.27 -5.82
C TYR A 106 16.33 -2.21 -5.42
N ALA A 107 17.08 -1.66 -6.37
CA ALA A 107 17.94 -0.52 -6.10
C ALA A 107 17.11 0.72 -5.71
N VAL A 108 15.98 0.94 -6.38
CA VAL A 108 15.06 2.02 -6.02
C VAL A 108 14.49 1.80 -4.62
N VAL A 109 13.96 0.60 -4.36
CA VAL A 109 13.37 0.27 -3.06
C VAL A 109 14.41 0.46 -1.95
N LYS A 110 15.60 -0.07 -2.14
CA LYS A 110 16.67 -0.02 -1.15
C LYS A 110 17.14 1.40 -0.85
N THR A 111 17.07 2.28 -1.84
CA THR A 111 17.45 3.68 -1.66
C THR A 111 16.61 4.35 -0.57
N TYR A 112 15.32 4.04 -0.54
CA TYR A 112 14.39 4.67 0.40
C TYR A 112 14.08 3.82 1.63
N MET A 113 14.35 2.52 1.55
CA MET A 113 14.13 1.61 2.66
C MET A 113 15.21 0.52 2.65
N PRO A 114 16.41 0.80 3.22
CA PRO A 114 17.52 -0.15 3.18
C PRO A 114 17.20 -1.52 3.80
N ASP A 115 16.30 -1.56 4.78
CA ASP A 115 15.91 -2.79 5.47
C ASP A 115 14.60 -3.39 4.92
N TYR A 116 14.28 -3.13 3.65
CA TYR A 116 13.03 -3.57 3.04
C TYR A 116 12.80 -5.08 3.13
N LYS A 117 13.85 -5.88 3.11
CA LYS A 117 13.73 -7.35 3.16
C LYS A 117 13.04 -7.83 4.43
N LYS A 118 13.28 -7.14 5.53
CA LYS A 118 12.66 -7.46 6.80
C LYS A 118 11.13 -7.45 6.68
N TYR A 119 10.58 -6.45 6.02
CA TYR A 119 9.14 -6.29 5.87
C TYR A 119 8.58 -7.18 4.76
N SER A 120 9.33 -7.34 3.69
CA SER A 120 8.99 -8.28 2.62
C SER A 120 8.85 -9.70 3.18
N ASP A 121 9.82 -10.13 3.98
CA ASP A 121 9.81 -11.45 4.59
C ASP A 121 8.64 -11.59 5.58
N TYR A 122 8.40 -10.54 6.36
CA TYR A 122 7.30 -10.53 7.32
C TYR A 122 5.96 -10.76 6.63
N LEU A 123 5.73 -10.11 5.51
CA LEU A 123 4.46 -10.20 4.76
C LEU A 123 4.30 -11.54 4.03
N ASN A 124 5.39 -12.20 3.69
CA ASN A 124 5.37 -13.44 2.92
C ASN A 124 5.47 -14.69 3.79
N HIS A 125 5.30 -14.54 5.09
CA HIS A 125 5.21 -15.66 6.04
C HIS A 125 3.85 -15.69 6.78
#